data_9a0837aa017601d9645cd51bf8b5a961
#
_entry.id   9a0837aa017601d9645cd51bf8b5a961
#
_cell.length_a   1.000
_cell.length_b   1.000
_cell.length_c   1.000
_cell.angle_alpha   90.00
_cell.angle_beta   90.00
_cell.angle_gamma   90.00
#
_symmetry.space_group_name_H-M   'P 1'
#
loop_
_entity.id
_entity.type
_entity.pdbx_description
1 polymer ?
#
loop_
_entity_poly.entity_id
_entity_poly.type
_entity_poly.pdbx_seq_one_letter_code
_entity_poly.pdbx_strand_id
1 'polypeptide(L)'
;ALVETFKRLGHEVKIINLHNPRISDTYIYHFWRHENNMYLNLKETISCLILRKGIKRENCFKKFINLFPLTRQYEIGDEIDEDFDCLVCGSDQVWNTKIIGERAISYYFLDFGHPLKRISYAASSGSNRFADGNENFFKGILSKFNKIGVREFFLKKYLHESLDLDACFTPDP
;
A
#
# COMPACT_ATOMS: atom_id res chain seq x y z
N ALA A 1 11.61 8.63 1.95
CA ALA A 1 11.30 9.81 2.78
C ALA A 1 10.83 9.38 4.19
N LEU A 2 9.61 8.79 4.40
CA LEU A 2 9.07 8.47 5.74
C LEU A 2 10.02 7.64 6.61
N VAL A 3 10.58 6.54 6.10
CA VAL A 3 11.54 5.70 6.84
C VAL A 3 12.71 6.53 7.37
N GLU A 4 13.27 7.39 6.52
CA GLU A 4 14.40 8.24 6.89
C GLU A 4 14.01 9.28 7.94
N THR A 5 12.80 9.84 7.82
CA THR A 5 12.28 10.80 8.80
C THR A 5 12.11 10.15 10.16
N PHE A 6 11.50 8.97 10.24
CA PHE A 6 11.33 8.26 11.51
C PHE A 6 12.67 7.85 12.13
N LYS A 7 13.64 7.39 11.32
CA LYS A 7 15.01 7.11 11.81
C LYS A 7 15.68 8.34 12.39
N ARG A 8 15.56 9.51 11.75
CA ARG A 8 16.09 10.79 12.27
C ARG A 8 15.42 11.23 13.57
N LEU A 9 14.16 10.84 13.78
CA LEU A 9 13.44 11.06 15.04
C LEU A 9 13.81 10.06 16.13
N GLY A 10 14.74 9.13 15.86
CA GLY A 10 15.25 8.19 16.85
C GLY A 10 14.44 6.88 16.95
N HIS A 11 13.55 6.60 15.99
CA HIS A 11 12.77 5.38 15.98
C HIS A 11 13.49 4.24 15.23
N GLU A 12 13.34 3.03 15.72
CA GLU A 12 13.62 1.82 14.93
C GLU A 12 12.47 1.62 13.94
N VAL A 13 12.80 1.44 12.66
CA VAL A 13 11.81 1.38 11.58
C VAL A 13 12.02 0.13 10.76
N LYS A 14 10.93 -0.60 10.53
CA LYS A 14 10.86 -1.70 9.55
C LYS A 14 9.72 -1.44 8.57
N ILE A 15 9.89 -1.87 7.33
CA ILE A 15 8.83 -1.88 6.33
C ILE A 15 8.24 -3.29 6.28
N ILE A 16 6.94 -3.41 6.48
CA ILE A 16 6.23 -4.68 6.33
C ILE A 16 6.26 -5.08 4.85
N ASN A 17 6.97 -6.16 4.56
CA ASN A 17 7.13 -6.67 3.20
C ASN A 17 5.92 -7.54 2.81
N LEU A 18 4.79 -6.89 2.52
CA LEU A 18 3.56 -7.55 2.12
C LEU A 18 3.52 -7.76 0.61
N HIS A 19 3.46 -9.00 0.17
CA HIS A 19 3.23 -9.36 -1.22
C HIS A 19 1.74 -9.35 -1.53
N ASN A 20 1.33 -8.42 -2.39
CA ASN A 20 -0.02 -8.35 -2.92
C ASN A 20 0.03 -8.67 -4.42
N PRO A 21 -0.42 -9.84 -4.88
CA PRO A 21 -0.36 -10.23 -6.29
C PRO A 21 -1.03 -9.23 -7.22
N ARG A 22 -2.13 -8.60 -6.81
CA ARG A 22 -2.81 -7.58 -7.62
C ARG A 22 -1.95 -6.36 -7.96
N ILE A 23 -0.97 -6.05 -7.10
CA ILE A 23 -0.05 -4.93 -7.29
C ILE A 23 1.25 -5.44 -7.91
N SER A 24 1.85 -6.45 -7.30
CA SER A 24 3.16 -6.98 -7.70
C SER A 24 3.15 -7.51 -9.13
N ASP A 25 2.12 -8.26 -9.51
CA ASP A 25 2.02 -8.87 -10.83
C ASP A 25 1.80 -7.86 -11.95
N THR A 26 1.29 -6.67 -11.61
CA THR A 26 1.16 -5.57 -12.58
C THR A 26 2.52 -5.05 -13.05
N TYR A 27 3.56 -5.17 -12.22
CA TYR A 27 4.91 -4.67 -12.51
C TYR A 27 5.90 -5.76 -12.93
N ILE A 28 5.51 -7.04 -12.82
CA ILE A 28 6.31 -8.17 -13.28
C ILE A 28 6.07 -8.38 -14.77
N TYR A 29 7.15 -8.51 -15.55
CA TYR A 29 7.06 -8.88 -16.95
C TYR A 29 6.77 -10.38 -17.08
N HIS A 30 5.54 -10.70 -17.48
CA HIS A 30 5.18 -12.08 -17.81
C HIS A 30 5.55 -12.35 -19.26
N PHE A 31 6.39 -13.33 -19.50
CA PHE A 31 6.73 -13.80 -20.84
C PHE A 31 5.53 -14.43 -21.53
N TRP A 32 4.54 -14.90 -20.77
CA TRP A 32 3.33 -15.54 -21.25
C TRP A 32 2.15 -15.25 -20.32
N ARG A 33 1.09 -14.67 -20.88
CA ARG A 33 -0.17 -14.46 -20.17
C ARG A 33 -1.25 -15.35 -20.80
N HIS A 34 -1.92 -16.15 -19.99
CA HIS A 34 -2.99 -17.04 -20.47
C HIS A 34 -4.17 -16.28 -21.07
N GLU A 35 -4.38 -15.03 -20.70
CA GLU A 35 -5.46 -14.17 -21.19
C GLU A 35 -5.16 -13.57 -22.58
N ASN A 36 -3.90 -13.56 -23.01
CA ASN A 36 -3.48 -13.01 -24.29
C ASN A 36 -3.47 -14.08 -25.38
N ASN A 37 -3.78 -13.69 -26.63
CA ASN A 37 -3.57 -14.57 -27.76
C ASN A 37 -2.07 -14.81 -28.02
N MET A 38 -1.76 -15.88 -28.76
CA MET A 38 -0.38 -16.30 -29.03
C MET A 38 0.49 -15.20 -29.70
N TYR A 39 -0.12 -14.37 -30.56
CA TYR A 39 0.56 -13.27 -31.25
C TYR A 39 0.99 -12.16 -30.27
N LEU A 40 0.10 -11.78 -29.33
CA LEU A 40 0.41 -10.77 -28.31
C LEU A 40 1.49 -11.27 -27.36
N ASN A 41 1.42 -12.52 -26.91
CA ASN A 41 2.45 -13.12 -26.07
C ASN A 41 3.82 -13.15 -26.78
N LEU A 42 3.85 -13.53 -28.04
CA LEU A 42 5.09 -13.55 -28.83
C LEU A 42 5.66 -12.14 -29.00
N LYS A 43 4.82 -11.15 -29.31
CA LYS A 43 5.22 -9.74 -29.41
C LYS A 43 5.77 -9.19 -28.11
N GLU A 44 5.13 -9.48 -26.98
CA GLU A 44 5.58 -9.08 -25.65
C GLU A 44 6.92 -9.74 -25.30
N THR A 45 7.05 -11.04 -25.56
CA THR A 45 8.30 -11.79 -25.32
C THR A 45 9.47 -11.22 -26.13
N ILE A 46 9.27 -10.97 -27.42
CA ILE A 46 10.29 -10.36 -28.30
C ILE A 46 10.64 -8.95 -27.82
N SER A 47 9.64 -8.16 -27.46
CA SER A 47 9.82 -6.81 -26.96
C SER A 47 10.64 -6.80 -25.64
N CYS A 48 10.36 -7.71 -24.73
CA CYS A 48 11.12 -7.88 -23.49
C CYS A 48 12.57 -8.30 -23.73
N LEU A 49 12.80 -9.24 -24.66
CA LEU A 49 14.13 -9.71 -24.99
C LEU A 49 15.00 -8.62 -25.65
N ILE A 50 14.41 -7.88 -26.60
CA ILE A 50 15.12 -6.83 -27.34
C ILE A 50 15.40 -5.60 -26.47
N LEU A 51 14.38 -5.15 -25.71
CA LEU A 51 14.50 -3.89 -24.99
C LEU A 51 15.19 -4.06 -23.62
N ARG A 52 15.18 -5.26 -23.02
CA ARG A 52 15.73 -5.56 -21.68
C ARG A 52 15.41 -4.52 -20.59
N LYS A 53 14.61 -3.50 -20.93
CA LYS A 53 14.29 -2.36 -20.07
C LYS A 53 13.49 -2.79 -18.84
N GLY A 54 12.55 -3.74 -19.03
CA GLY A 54 11.72 -4.23 -17.93
C GLY A 54 12.52 -5.01 -16.91
N ILE A 55 13.34 -5.95 -17.36
CA ILE A 55 14.20 -6.76 -16.47
C ILE A 55 15.19 -5.85 -15.72
N LYS A 56 15.77 -4.88 -16.41
CA LYS A 56 16.67 -3.91 -15.77
C LYS A 56 15.95 -3.08 -14.71
N ARG A 57 14.73 -2.62 -15.00
CA ARG A 57 13.90 -1.86 -14.05
C ARG A 57 13.54 -2.69 -12.82
N GLU A 58 13.10 -3.92 -13.01
CA GLU A 58 12.77 -4.85 -11.92
C GLU A 58 14.00 -5.12 -11.02
N ASN A 59 15.14 -5.39 -11.62
CA ASN A 59 16.38 -5.61 -10.87
C ASN A 59 16.83 -4.35 -10.12
N CYS A 60 16.68 -3.17 -10.71
CA CYS A 60 16.98 -1.93 -10.01
C CYS A 60 16.01 -1.68 -8.85
N PHE A 61 14.73 -1.98 -9.03
CA PHE A 61 13.73 -1.85 -7.99
C PHE A 61 13.98 -2.82 -6.83
N LYS A 62 14.27 -4.10 -7.13
CA LYS A 62 14.65 -5.09 -6.10
C LYS A 62 15.89 -4.64 -5.33
N LYS A 63 16.93 -4.16 -6.01
CA LYS A 63 18.12 -3.62 -5.34
C LYS A 63 17.78 -2.42 -4.45
N PHE A 64 16.92 -1.53 -4.92
CA PHE A 64 16.49 -0.35 -4.14
C PHE A 64 15.70 -0.77 -2.89
N ILE A 65 14.73 -1.66 -3.01
CA ILE A 65 13.94 -2.14 -1.87
C ILE A 65 14.83 -2.82 -0.82
N ASN A 66 15.82 -3.59 -1.24
CA ASN A 66 16.76 -4.26 -0.32
C ASN A 66 17.68 -3.31 0.47
N LEU A 67 17.66 -2.01 0.17
CA LEU A 67 18.33 -1.00 1.00
C LEU A 67 17.57 -0.65 2.28
N PHE A 68 16.30 -1.04 2.35
CA PHE A 68 15.45 -0.74 3.50
C PHE A 68 15.37 -1.91 4.49
N PRO A 69 15.15 -1.64 5.76
CA PRO A 69 14.91 -2.68 6.76
C PRO A 69 13.52 -3.28 6.52
N LEU A 70 13.48 -4.43 5.88
CA LEU A 70 12.24 -5.17 5.60
C LEU A 70 12.00 -6.21 6.70
N THR A 71 10.72 -6.50 6.96
CA THR A 71 10.34 -7.74 7.63
C THR A 71 10.58 -8.94 6.71
N ARG A 72 10.33 -10.16 7.19
CA ARG A 72 10.11 -11.29 6.29
C ARG A 72 8.98 -10.96 5.30
N GLN A 73 8.93 -11.66 4.19
CA GLN A 73 7.81 -11.53 3.26
C GLN A 73 6.56 -12.17 3.85
N TYR A 74 5.45 -11.45 3.78
CA TYR A 74 4.11 -11.91 4.11
C TYR A 74 3.25 -11.96 2.85
N GLU A 75 2.38 -12.98 2.77
CA GLU A 75 1.35 -13.07 1.73
C GLU A 75 0.00 -12.55 2.26
N ILE A 76 -0.92 -12.22 1.35
CA ILE A 76 -2.29 -11.88 1.76
C ILE A 76 -2.96 -13.10 2.40
N GLY A 77 -3.28 -12.99 3.67
CA GLY A 77 -3.83 -14.07 4.50
C GLY A 77 -2.90 -14.52 5.62
N ASP A 78 -1.64 -14.13 5.57
CA ASP A 78 -0.70 -14.42 6.65
C ASP A 78 -0.98 -13.54 7.88
N GLU A 79 -0.74 -14.11 9.06
CA GLU A 79 -0.65 -13.32 10.29
C GLU A 79 0.70 -12.61 10.35
N ILE A 80 0.67 -11.32 10.64
CA ILE A 80 1.89 -10.54 10.88
C ILE A 80 2.30 -10.76 12.33
N ASP A 81 3.33 -11.59 12.50
CA ASP A 81 3.83 -12.10 13.77
C ASP A 81 4.94 -11.23 14.41
N GLU A 82 5.14 -10.02 13.90
CA GLU A 82 6.04 -9.04 14.50
C GLU A 82 5.28 -8.02 15.36
N ASP A 83 5.82 -7.72 16.52
CA ASP A 83 5.29 -6.68 17.41
C ASP A 83 5.83 -5.30 17.03
N PHE A 84 4.91 -4.34 16.93
CA PHE A 84 5.21 -2.95 16.65
C PHE A 84 4.52 -2.04 17.67
N ASP A 85 5.24 -1.07 18.22
CA ASP A 85 4.62 -0.02 19.04
C ASP A 85 3.73 0.89 18.22
N CYS A 86 4.08 1.13 16.96
CA CYS A 86 3.34 1.99 16.06
C CYS A 86 3.32 1.42 14.65
N LEU A 87 2.13 1.34 14.07
CA LEU A 87 1.94 1.05 12.66
C LEU A 87 1.65 2.34 11.90
N VAL A 88 2.31 2.51 10.76
CA VAL A 88 2.14 3.69 9.90
C VAL A 88 1.83 3.24 8.48
N CYS A 89 0.76 3.76 7.89
CA CYS A 89 0.47 3.57 6.47
C CYS A 89 0.53 4.88 5.69
N GLY A 90 0.89 4.79 4.42
CA GLY A 90 1.06 5.92 3.49
C GLY A 90 2.54 6.08 3.12
N SER A 91 2.93 7.01 2.30
CA SER A 91 2.05 7.83 1.45
C SER A 91 1.58 6.99 0.25
N ASP A 92 0.78 7.56 -0.63
CA ASP A 92 0.27 6.95 -1.84
C ASP A 92 -1.15 6.36 -1.71
N GLN A 93 -1.65 5.72 -2.78
CA GLN A 93 -3.02 5.20 -2.88
C GLN A 93 -3.22 3.92 -2.06
N VAL A 94 -2.68 3.89 -0.84
CA VAL A 94 -2.77 2.73 0.05
C VAL A 94 -4.21 2.37 0.47
N TRP A 95 -5.15 3.31 0.35
CA TRP A 95 -6.56 3.09 0.64
C TRP A 95 -7.44 2.98 -0.62
N ASN A 96 -6.83 2.83 -1.79
CA ASN A 96 -7.57 2.57 -3.02
C ASN A 96 -7.98 1.09 -3.10
N THR A 97 -9.18 0.78 -2.63
CA THR A 97 -9.70 -0.60 -2.55
C THR A 97 -9.78 -1.30 -3.91
N LYS A 98 -9.91 -0.54 -5.01
CA LYS A 98 -9.89 -1.10 -6.37
C LYS A 98 -8.52 -1.64 -6.74
N ILE A 99 -7.46 -1.01 -6.26
CA ILE A 99 -6.06 -1.43 -6.51
C ILE A 99 -5.68 -2.55 -5.56
N ILE A 100 -5.86 -2.34 -4.24
CA ILE A 100 -5.38 -3.29 -3.24
C ILE A 100 -6.20 -4.59 -3.19
N GLY A 101 -7.49 -4.52 -3.53
CA GLY A 101 -8.44 -5.63 -3.42
C GLY A 101 -8.98 -5.85 -2.02
N GLU A 102 -10.17 -6.43 -1.92
CA GLU A 102 -10.90 -6.61 -0.66
C GLU A 102 -10.12 -7.42 0.39
N ARG A 103 -9.45 -8.49 -0.03
CA ARG A 103 -8.69 -9.39 0.86
C ARG A 103 -7.49 -8.74 1.52
N ALA A 104 -7.03 -7.60 0.98
CA ALA A 104 -5.87 -6.89 1.49
C ALA A 104 -6.25 -5.68 2.38
N ILE A 105 -7.54 -5.37 2.52
CA ILE A 105 -8.00 -4.17 3.25
C ILE A 105 -7.43 -4.16 4.67
N SER A 106 -7.49 -5.26 5.42
CA SER A 106 -6.99 -5.32 6.79
C SER A 106 -5.52 -4.91 6.90
N TYR A 107 -4.69 -5.28 5.94
CA TYR A 107 -3.27 -4.93 5.95
C TYR A 107 -3.03 -3.44 5.64
N TYR A 108 -3.65 -2.93 4.59
CA TYR A 108 -3.46 -1.54 4.15
C TYR A 108 -4.15 -0.52 5.06
N PHE A 109 -5.18 -0.95 5.79
CA PHE A 109 -5.85 -0.16 6.82
C PHE A 109 -5.35 -0.48 8.24
N LEU A 110 -4.24 -1.19 8.37
CA LEU A 110 -3.58 -1.51 9.63
C LEU A 110 -4.49 -2.22 10.64
N ASP A 111 -5.46 -3.01 10.17
CA ASP A 111 -6.40 -3.75 11.02
C ASP A 111 -5.87 -5.15 11.36
N PHE A 112 -4.69 -5.18 11.93
CA PHE A 112 -4.00 -6.38 12.42
C PHE A 112 -3.15 -6.05 13.66
N GLY A 113 -2.71 -7.09 14.36
CA GLY A 113 -1.87 -6.96 15.54
C GLY A 113 -2.47 -6.09 16.65
N HIS A 114 -1.65 -5.77 17.63
CA HIS A 114 -2.03 -4.98 18.80
C HIS A 114 -1.08 -3.80 19.06
N PRO A 115 -0.78 -2.95 18.06
CA PRO A 115 0.11 -1.83 18.26
C PRO A 115 -0.49 -0.80 19.22
N LEU A 116 0.36 -0.08 19.94
CA LEU A 116 -0.07 1.03 20.78
C LEU A 116 -0.64 2.19 19.95
N LYS A 117 -0.15 2.36 18.72
CA LYS A 117 -0.57 3.45 17.83
C LYS A 117 -0.76 2.99 16.40
N ARG A 118 -1.79 3.55 15.74
CA ARG A 118 -2.01 3.46 14.29
C ARG A 118 -2.08 4.87 13.71
N ILE A 119 -1.30 5.13 12.68
CA ILE A 119 -1.19 6.46 12.06
C ILE A 119 -1.26 6.29 10.55
N SER A 120 -1.94 7.20 9.86
CA SER A 120 -1.74 7.36 8.42
C SER A 120 -1.04 8.68 8.11
N TYR A 121 -0.19 8.68 7.08
CA TYR A 121 0.49 9.86 6.57
C TYR A 121 0.31 9.97 5.07
N ALA A 122 -0.34 11.03 4.61
CA ALA A 122 -0.63 11.27 3.20
C ALA A 122 -1.28 10.06 2.50
N ALA A 123 -2.13 9.32 3.21
CA ALA A 123 -2.87 8.21 2.63
C ALA A 123 -3.90 8.70 1.62
N SER A 124 -4.07 7.97 0.51
CA SER A 124 -5.01 8.31 -0.55
C SER A 124 -5.92 7.12 -0.88
N SER A 125 -7.19 7.42 -1.11
CA SER A 125 -8.17 6.46 -1.64
C SER A 125 -8.21 6.44 -3.17
N GLY A 126 -7.52 7.38 -3.84
CA GLY A 126 -7.60 7.56 -5.30
C GLY A 126 -8.99 7.96 -5.81
N SER A 127 -9.93 8.25 -4.90
CA SER A 127 -11.31 8.63 -5.19
C SER A 127 -11.86 9.52 -4.07
N ASN A 128 -13.03 10.12 -4.29
CA ASN A 128 -13.64 11.05 -3.32
C ASN A 128 -14.19 10.33 -2.08
N ARG A 129 -14.38 9.01 -2.13
CA ARG A 129 -14.94 8.19 -1.05
C ARG A 129 -14.53 6.73 -1.20
N PHE A 130 -14.73 5.95 -0.17
CA PHE A 130 -14.63 4.49 -0.24
C PHE A 130 -15.81 3.88 -1.01
N ALA A 131 -15.79 2.57 -1.23
CA ALA A 131 -16.87 1.89 -1.94
C ALA A 131 -18.23 2.12 -1.24
N ASP A 132 -19.27 2.39 -2.04
CA ASP A 132 -20.62 2.66 -1.53
C ASP A 132 -21.14 1.49 -0.67
N GLY A 133 -21.88 1.82 0.38
CA GLY A 133 -22.50 0.85 1.29
C GLY A 133 -21.57 0.26 2.36
N ASN A 134 -20.31 0.65 2.38
CA ASN A 134 -19.31 0.14 3.34
C ASN A 134 -18.83 1.20 4.35
N GLU A 135 -19.56 2.31 4.49
CA GLU A 135 -19.17 3.42 5.37
C GLU A 135 -18.97 2.95 6.83
N ASN A 136 -19.89 2.16 7.37
CA ASN A 136 -19.79 1.64 8.74
C ASN A 136 -18.55 0.75 8.93
N PHE A 137 -18.22 -0.06 7.94
CA PHE A 137 -17.02 -0.91 7.96
C PHE A 137 -15.75 -0.05 8.00
N PHE A 138 -15.63 0.93 7.12
CA PHE A 138 -14.45 1.82 7.11
C PHE A 138 -14.40 2.72 8.33
N LYS A 139 -15.53 3.22 8.83
CA LYS A 139 -15.59 3.94 10.10
C LYS A 139 -15.06 3.07 11.25
N GLY A 140 -15.48 1.80 11.32
CA GLY A 140 -15.02 0.86 12.34
C GLY A 140 -13.52 0.63 12.35
N ILE A 141 -12.90 0.50 11.18
CA ILE A 141 -11.46 0.32 11.07
C ILE A 141 -10.71 1.63 11.35
N LEU A 142 -11.12 2.72 10.72
CA LEU A 142 -10.43 4.00 10.83
C LEU A 142 -10.55 4.65 12.21
N SER A 143 -11.61 4.34 12.97
CA SER A 143 -11.75 4.78 14.35
C SER A 143 -10.65 4.23 15.28
N LYS A 144 -9.94 3.18 14.87
CA LYS A 144 -8.79 2.62 15.60
C LYS A 144 -7.50 3.44 15.40
N PHE A 145 -7.52 4.42 14.48
CA PHE A 145 -6.36 5.26 14.24
C PHE A 145 -6.23 6.37 15.28
N ASN A 146 -5.03 6.57 15.78
CA ASN A 146 -4.72 7.67 16.69
C ASN A 146 -4.61 9.01 15.95
N LYS A 147 -4.14 8.97 14.69
CA LYS A 147 -4.08 10.12 13.79
C LYS A 147 -4.30 9.69 12.35
N ILE A 148 -5.13 10.43 11.64
CA ILE A 148 -5.43 10.20 10.23
C ILE A 148 -4.90 11.39 9.43
N GLY A 149 -3.85 11.15 8.65
CA GLY A 149 -3.29 12.09 7.69
C GLY A 149 -3.59 11.64 6.26
N VAL A 150 -4.27 12.49 5.49
CA VAL A 150 -4.67 12.19 4.11
C VAL A 150 -4.10 13.20 3.13
N ARG A 151 -3.85 12.75 1.90
CA ARG A 151 -3.25 13.56 0.85
C ARG A 151 -4.25 14.47 0.14
N GLU A 152 -5.52 14.07 0.04
CA GLU A 152 -6.53 14.81 -0.69
C GLU A 152 -7.50 15.54 0.25
N PHE A 153 -7.82 16.77 -0.10
CA PHE A 153 -8.75 17.58 0.67
C PHE A 153 -10.19 17.03 0.62
N PHE A 154 -10.59 16.45 -0.49
CA PHE A 154 -11.90 15.81 -0.61
C PHE A 154 -12.02 14.55 0.27
N LEU A 155 -10.94 13.77 0.43
CA LEU A 155 -10.95 12.61 1.31
C LEU A 155 -11.07 13.05 2.78
N LYS A 156 -10.35 14.10 3.19
CA LYS A 156 -10.50 14.70 4.52
C LYS A 156 -11.94 15.10 4.77
N LYS A 157 -12.57 15.79 3.81
CA LYS A 157 -13.97 16.24 3.89
C LYS A 157 -14.92 15.05 4.04
N TYR A 158 -14.77 14.02 3.22
CA TYR A 158 -15.56 12.79 3.30
C TYR A 158 -15.43 12.09 4.66
N LEU A 159 -14.22 11.95 5.19
CA LEU A 159 -14.00 11.34 6.49
C LEU A 159 -14.73 12.10 7.60
N HIS A 160 -14.73 13.42 7.55
CA HIS A 160 -15.40 14.25 8.52
C HIS A 160 -16.93 14.21 8.37
N GLU A 161 -17.46 14.47 7.17
CA GLU A 161 -18.89 14.62 6.93
C GLU A 161 -19.67 13.30 6.91
N SER A 162 -19.05 12.22 6.39
CA SER A 162 -19.74 10.95 6.21
C SER A 162 -19.39 9.91 7.28
N LEU A 163 -18.18 9.94 7.81
CA LEU A 163 -17.73 8.94 8.78
C LEU A 163 -17.57 9.53 10.19
N ASP A 164 -17.72 10.84 10.38
CA ASP A 164 -17.53 11.52 11.67
C ASP A 164 -16.14 11.20 12.26
N LEU A 165 -15.11 11.29 11.41
CA LEU A 165 -13.71 11.04 11.76
C LEU A 165 -12.88 12.30 11.52
N ASP A 166 -12.07 12.67 12.51
CA ASP A 166 -11.15 13.80 12.37
C ASP A 166 -9.88 13.39 11.61
N ALA A 167 -9.59 14.12 10.55
CA ALA A 167 -8.43 13.88 9.70
C ALA A 167 -7.71 15.20 9.38
N CYS A 168 -6.40 15.15 9.27
CA CYS A 168 -5.58 16.29 8.84
C CYS A 168 -5.15 16.11 7.37
N PHE A 169 -4.96 17.24 6.70
CA PHE A 169 -4.32 17.27 5.38
C PHE A 169 -2.80 17.14 5.58
N THR A 170 -2.18 16.19 4.90
CA THR A 170 -0.73 15.97 4.92
C THR A 170 -0.23 15.85 3.48
N PRO A 171 0.70 16.71 3.02
CA PRO A 171 1.27 16.59 1.69
C PRO A 171 2.14 15.33 1.58
N ASP A 172 2.42 14.90 0.34
CA ASP A 172 3.39 13.83 0.09
C ASP A 172 4.76 14.23 0.65
N PRO A 173 5.51 13.27 1.24
CA PRO A 173 6.81 13.51 1.84
C PRO A 173 7.94 13.76 0.84
#